data_823ec378130c08140ed575462c1480bc
#
_entry.id   823ec378130c08140ed575462c1480bc
#
_cell.length_a   1.000
_cell.length_b   1.000
_cell.length_c   1.000
_cell.angle_alpha   90.00
_cell.angle_beta   90.00
_cell.angle_gamma   90.00
#
_symmetry.space_group_name_H-M   'P 1'
#
loop_
_entity.id
_entity.type
_entity.pdbx_description
1 polymer ?
#
loop_
_entity_poly.entity_id
_entity_poly.type
_entity_poly.pdbx_seq_one_letter_code
_entity_poly.pdbx_strand_id
1 'polypeptide(L)'
;MKQAILVVAFGSTVDSAREHNIDSVVEHIRKSYPDYTVELAFSSRIIVKRLRERGIEIPTEQGALEKLIQEGYTHVYVQPLHFTGGEEFDKLKNNILAHEGEGQLEVLRVGRPLVYYMGQEEHPDDYQILIDRFIQSLNISKDDGLLMVGHGGLGSGNSSYGYLQFKLIRAGLTNVRIAVLENAPYVADVATPWEWLDGKRPNTIYLHPLLLVLGDHAQNDLFGDEEDSIVNELAEAGYEVKPINAGLGEYEVIQDIFRQHLQDCIDDLYGKRSPHRPAIPNIK
;
A
#
# COMPACT_ATOMS: atom_id res chain seq x y z
N MET A 1 7.95 -29.76 -7.77
CA MET A 1 7.52 -28.34 -7.92
C MET A 1 8.19 -27.56 -6.81
N LYS A 2 9.01 -26.56 -7.11
CA LYS A 2 9.67 -25.69 -6.13
C LYS A 2 9.01 -24.32 -6.19
N GLN A 3 8.42 -23.89 -5.07
CA GLN A 3 7.53 -22.71 -5.04
C GLN A 3 8.08 -21.62 -4.13
N ALA A 4 7.96 -20.37 -4.54
CA ALA A 4 8.34 -19.21 -3.74
C ALA A 4 7.27 -18.12 -3.78
N ILE A 5 7.22 -17.35 -2.71
CA ILE A 5 6.53 -16.09 -2.60
C ILE A 5 7.59 -15.00 -2.46
N LEU A 6 7.56 -14.01 -3.35
CA LEU A 6 8.40 -12.82 -3.28
C LEU A 6 7.56 -11.64 -2.82
N VAL A 7 7.74 -11.23 -1.57
CA VAL A 7 7.07 -10.04 -1.02
C VAL A 7 7.90 -8.82 -1.39
N VAL A 8 7.28 -7.81 -2.00
CA VAL A 8 7.99 -6.61 -2.45
C VAL A 8 7.38 -5.36 -1.85
N ALA A 9 8.16 -4.65 -1.04
CA ALA A 9 7.82 -3.33 -0.51
C ALA A 9 8.67 -2.25 -1.19
N PHE A 10 8.26 -0.99 -1.10
CA PHE A 10 9.13 0.13 -1.48
C PHE A 10 10.41 0.14 -0.63
N GLY A 11 10.27 -0.14 0.65
CA GLY A 11 11.35 -0.24 1.63
C GLY A 11 11.37 0.91 2.63
N SER A 12 12.19 0.74 3.66
CA SER A 12 12.48 1.80 4.65
C SER A 12 13.90 1.64 5.18
N THR A 13 14.57 2.77 5.44
CA THR A 13 15.87 2.82 6.11
C THR A 13 15.75 2.89 7.64
N VAL A 14 14.52 3.09 8.16
CA VAL A 14 14.20 3.14 9.58
C VAL A 14 13.94 1.73 10.06
N ASP A 15 14.79 1.20 10.94
CA ASP A 15 14.73 -0.21 11.34
C ASP A 15 13.43 -0.55 12.05
N SER A 16 13.00 0.27 13.05
CA SER A 16 11.75 0.04 13.76
C SER A 16 10.53 0.11 12.85
N ALA A 17 10.49 1.07 11.93
CA ALA A 17 9.39 1.19 10.97
C ALA A 17 9.35 -0.01 10.01
N ARG A 18 10.52 -0.50 9.57
CA ARG A 18 10.61 -1.71 8.75
C ARG A 18 10.09 -2.93 9.51
N GLU A 19 10.58 -3.14 10.74
CA GLU A 19 10.23 -4.29 11.57
C GLU A 19 8.73 -4.36 11.85
N HIS A 20 8.13 -3.24 12.28
CA HIS A 20 6.72 -3.20 12.64
C HIS A 20 5.78 -3.27 11.44
N ASN A 21 6.19 -2.79 10.27
CA ASN A 21 5.32 -2.67 9.11
C ASN A 21 5.61 -3.72 8.03
N ILE A 22 6.87 -3.83 7.55
CA ILE A 22 7.20 -4.72 6.44
C ILE A 22 7.42 -6.14 6.94
N ASP A 23 8.29 -6.30 7.95
CA ASP A 23 8.68 -7.62 8.43
C ASP A 23 7.49 -8.32 9.09
N SER A 24 6.57 -7.58 9.74
CA SER A 24 5.32 -8.13 10.27
C SER A 24 4.42 -8.72 9.19
N VAL A 25 4.25 -8.03 8.04
CA VAL A 25 3.50 -8.57 6.88
C VAL A 25 4.18 -9.83 6.33
N VAL A 26 5.52 -9.80 6.19
CA VAL A 26 6.29 -10.94 5.70
C VAL A 26 6.14 -12.15 6.62
N GLU A 27 6.22 -11.94 7.93
CA GLU A 27 6.03 -13.01 8.91
C GLU A 27 4.60 -13.57 8.91
N HIS A 28 3.59 -12.71 8.74
CA HIS A 28 2.20 -13.13 8.61
C HIS A 28 2.01 -14.01 7.36
N ILE A 29 2.60 -13.63 6.22
CA ILE A 29 2.61 -14.43 4.99
C ILE A 29 3.38 -15.74 5.21
N ARG A 30 4.57 -15.70 5.80
CA ARG A 30 5.40 -16.88 6.05
C ARG A 30 4.68 -17.93 6.92
N LYS A 31 3.98 -17.49 7.96
CA LYS A 31 3.15 -18.35 8.80
C LYS A 31 1.97 -18.97 8.05
N SER A 32 1.38 -18.21 7.12
CA SER A 32 0.22 -18.64 6.34
C SER A 32 0.57 -19.64 5.22
N TYR A 33 1.83 -19.61 4.75
CA TYR A 33 2.31 -20.41 3.61
C TYR A 33 3.58 -21.19 3.97
N PRO A 34 3.51 -22.16 4.91
CA PRO A 34 4.70 -22.86 5.40
C PRO A 34 5.40 -23.74 4.35
N ASP A 35 4.71 -24.09 3.27
CA ASP A 35 5.25 -24.92 2.18
C ASP A 35 5.94 -24.09 1.09
N TYR A 36 5.95 -22.74 1.21
CA TYR A 36 6.58 -21.84 0.29
C TYR A 36 7.87 -21.25 0.87
N THR A 37 8.87 -21.05 0.03
CA THR A 37 9.96 -20.15 0.38
C THR A 37 9.46 -18.72 0.28
N VAL A 38 9.58 -17.93 1.36
CA VAL A 38 9.14 -16.53 1.40
C VAL A 38 10.36 -15.62 1.48
N GLU A 39 10.59 -14.85 0.43
CA GLU A 39 11.67 -13.88 0.31
C GLU A 39 11.13 -12.45 0.35
N LEU A 40 11.92 -11.52 0.88
CA LEU A 40 11.63 -10.08 0.89
C LEU A 40 12.57 -9.36 -0.08
N ALA A 41 12.01 -8.42 -0.84
CA ALA A 41 12.76 -7.50 -1.68
C ALA A 41 12.23 -6.07 -1.58
N PHE A 42 13.06 -5.09 -1.95
CA PHE A 42 12.66 -3.68 -2.01
C PHE A 42 12.72 -3.16 -3.45
N SER A 43 11.72 -2.35 -3.83
CA SER A 43 11.68 -1.72 -5.15
C SER A 43 12.53 -0.44 -5.22
N SER A 44 12.77 0.24 -4.09
CA SER A 44 13.60 1.43 -4.03
C SER A 44 15.10 1.10 -4.03
N ARG A 45 15.75 1.31 -5.16
CA ARG A 45 17.21 1.12 -5.29
C ARG A 45 18.03 2.01 -4.35
N ILE A 46 17.51 3.19 -4.03
CA ILE A 46 18.17 4.13 -3.09
C ILE A 46 18.14 3.54 -1.69
N ILE A 47 17.02 3.00 -1.25
CA ILE A 47 16.90 2.37 0.08
C ILE A 47 17.78 1.13 0.14
N VAL A 48 17.75 0.27 -0.86
CA VAL A 48 18.61 -0.93 -0.95
C VAL A 48 20.08 -0.53 -0.82
N LYS A 49 20.53 0.51 -1.54
CA LYS A 49 21.91 1.01 -1.46
C LYS A 49 22.24 1.48 -0.05
N ARG A 50 21.40 2.32 0.57
CA ARG A 50 21.62 2.87 1.92
C ARG A 50 21.66 1.77 2.99
N LEU A 51 20.83 0.74 2.87
CA LEU A 51 20.85 -0.40 3.79
C LEU A 51 22.13 -1.23 3.63
N ARG A 52 22.58 -1.47 2.40
CA ARG A 52 23.83 -2.17 2.11
C ARG A 52 25.04 -1.43 2.71
N GLU A 53 25.08 -0.10 2.64
CA GLU A 53 26.11 0.73 3.27
C GLU A 53 26.13 0.57 4.80
N ARG A 54 25.01 0.13 5.40
CA ARG A 54 24.87 -0.19 6.84
C ARG A 54 25.09 -1.68 7.14
N GLY A 55 25.43 -2.50 6.13
CA GLY A 55 25.64 -3.94 6.29
C GLY A 55 24.33 -4.76 6.32
N ILE A 56 23.21 -4.17 5.88
CA ILE A 56 21.91 -4.85 5.81
C ILE A 56 21.66 -5.22 4.35
N GLU A 57 21.60 -6.53 4.07
CA GLU A 57 21.43 -7.07 2.72
C GLU A 57 19.96 -7.42 2.46
N ILE A 58 19.24 -6.51 1.80
CA ILE A 58 17.92 -6.76 1.23
C ILE A 58 18.03 -6.53 -0.28
N PRO A 59 17.69 -7.53 -1.12
CA PRO A 59 17.81 -7.41 -2.57
C PRO A 59 16.76 -6.48 -3.19
N THR A 60 17.03 -6.04 -4.42
CA THR A 60 15.96 -5.50 -5.28
C THR A 60 15.03 -6.61 -5.73
N GLU A 61 13.83 -6.25 -6.20
CA GLU A 61 12.84 -7.19 -6.73
C GLU A 61 13.42 -8.05 -7.87
N GLN A 62 14.22 -7.45 -8.76
CA GLN A 62 14.89 -8.16 -9.85
C GLN A 62 15.95 -9.12 -9.31
N GLY A 63 16.83 -8.64 -8.42
CA GLY A 63 17.90 -9.48 -7.86
C GLY A 63 17.37 -10.67 -7.05
N ALA A 64 16.26 -10.48 -6.33
CA ALA A 64 15.59 -11.57 -5.62
C ALA A 64 14.98 -12.60 -6.59
N LEU A 65 14.32 -12.14 -7.66
CA LEU A 65 13.73 -13.02 -8.66
C LEU A 65 14.82 -13.80 -9.43
N GLU A 66 15.88 -13.14 -9.88
CA GLU A 66 17.04 -13.78 -10.54
C GLU A 66 17.65 -14.88 -9.66
N LYS A 67 17.81 -14.62 -8.36
CA LYS A 67 18.27 -15.63 -7.39
C LYS A 67 17.33 -16.84 -7.36
N LEU A 68 16.01 -16.62 -7.25
CA LEU A 68 15.03 -17.70 -7.24
C LEU A 68 15.08 -18.53 -8.55
N ILE A 69 15.22 -17.88 -9.71
CA ILE A 69 15.38 -18.56 -11.01
C ILE A 69 16.65 -19.43 -11.02
N GLN A 70 17.80 -18.89 -10.57
CA GLN A 70 19.07 -19.61 -10.50
C GLN A 70 19.02 -20.81 -9.52
N GLU A 71 18.25 -20.68 -8.46
CA GLU A 71 18.02 -21.76 -7.48
C GLU A 71 17.00 -22.80 -7.98
N GLY A 72 16.42 -22.64 -9.19
CA GLY A 72 15.55 -23.61 -9.84
C GLY A 72 14.11 -23.60 -9.32
N TYR A 73 13.61 -22.47 -8.84
CA TYR A 73 12.19 -22.33 -8.54
C TYR A 73 11.37 -22.35 -9.83
N THR A 74 10.28 -23.13 -9.82
CA THR A 74 9.40 -23.29 -10.99
C THR A 74 8.15 -22.43 -10.90
N HIS A 75 7.74 -22.04 -9.70
CA HIS A 75 6.56 -21.23 -9.43
C HIS A 75 6.92 -20.09 -8.51
N VAL A 76 6.75 -18.86 -8.97
CA VAL A 76 7.01 -17.65 -8.17
C VAL A 76 5.79 -16.75 -8.20
N TYR A 77 5.31 -16.41 -7.01
CA TYR A 77 4.19 -15.51 -6.78
C TYR A 77 4.70 -14.25 -6.10
N VAL A 78 4.51 -13.10 -6.73
CA VAL A 78 5.01 -11.82 -6.22
C VAL A 78 3.86 -11.05 -5.58
N GLN A 79 3.99 -10.73 -4.28
CA GLN A 79 3.03 -9.89 -3.56
C GLN A 79 3.61 -8.50 -3.34
N PRO A 80 3.16 -7.48 -4.08
CA PRO A 80 3.52 -6.10 -3.83
C PRO A 80 2.78 -5.56 -2.61
N LEU A 81 3.48 -4.82 -1.76
CA LEU A 81 2.90 -4.14 -0.60
C LEU A 81 2.61 -2.65 -0.89
N HIS A 82 2.37 -2.31 -2.14
CA HIS A 82 1.98 -0.95 -2.55
C HIS A 82 0.55 -0.65 -2.12
N PHE A 83 0.25 0.63 -1.88
CA PHE A 83 -1.12 1.05 -1.58
C PHE A 83 -2.01 0.96 -2.82
N THR A 84 -1.57 1.49 -3.96
CA THR A 84 -2.36 1.57 -5.19
C THR A 84 -1.59 1.07 -6.43
N GLY A 85 -2.31 0.76 -7.50
CA GLY A 85 -1.80 0.44 -8.83
C GLY A 85 -1.31 1.68 -9.59
N GLY A 86 -0.30 2.38 -9.04
CA GLY A 86 0.34 3.52 -9.65
C GLY A 86 1.65 3.17 -10.36
N GLU A 87 2.43 4.21 -10.70
CA GLU A 87 3.66 4.12 -11.47
C GLU A 87 4.68 3.14 -10.85
N GLU A 88 4.86 3.16 -9.53
CA GLU A 88 5.80 2.27 -8.84
C GLU A 88 5.37 0.79 -8.93
N PHE A 89 4.07 0.53 -8.79
CA PHE A 89 3.53 -0.82 -9.00
C PHE A 89 3.70 -1.28 -10.45
N ASP A 90 3.44 -0.41 -11.43
CA ASP A 90 3.58 -0.75 -12.85
C ASP A 90 5.03 -1.01 -13.23
N LYS A 91 5.98 -0.24 -12.70
CA LYS A 91 7.43 -0.50 -12.86
C LYS A 91 7.81 -1.86 -12.29
N LEU A 92 7.41 -2.15 -11.06
CA LEU A 92 7.65 -3.42 -10.41
C LEU A 92 7.09 -4.57 -11.24
N LYS A 93 5.81 -4.49 -11.61
CA LYS A 93 5.13 -5.51 -12.41
C LYS A 93 5.86 -5.77 -13.73
N ASN A 94 6.23 -4.71 -14.44
CA ASN A 94 6.92 -4.83 -15.72
C ASN A 94 8.33 -5.45 -15.56
N ASN A 95 9.07 -5.04 -14.52
CA ASN A 95 10.38 -5.61 -14.20
C ASN A 95 10.29 -7.12 -13.91
N ILE A 96 9.30 -7.53 -13.13
CA ILE A 96 9.08 -8.94 -12.78
C ILE A 96 8.67 -9.74 -14.02
N LEU A 97 7.64 -9.30 -14.75
CA LEU A 97 7.09 -10.05 -15.88
C LEU A 97 8.05 -10.13 -17.10
N ALA A 98 9.06 -9.28 -17.16
CA ALA A 98 10.12 -9.39 -18.16
C ALA A 98 10.89 -10.73 -18.08
N HIS A 99 10.87 -11.40 -16.90
CA HIS A 99 11.51 -12.70 -16.68
C HIS A 99 10.58 -13.91 -16.93
N GLU A 100 9.36 -13.70 -17.45
CA GLU A 100 8.42 -14.79 -17.73
C GLU A 100 9.03 -15.80 -18.71
N GLY A 101 9.04 -17.08 -18.33
CA GLY A 101 9.62 -18.17 -19.12
C GLY A 101 11.14 -18.30 -19.03
N GLU A 102 11.81 -17.54 -18.19
CA GLU A 102 13.24 -17.70 -17.96
C GLU A 102 13.56 -18.93 -17.09
N GLY A 103 14.67 -19.56 -17.35
CA GLY A 103 15.17 -20.71 -16.60
C GLY A 103 14.18 -21.87 -16.58
N GLN A 104 13.75 -22.27 -15.39
CA GLN A 104 12.77 -23.35 -15.17
C GLN A 104 11.39 -22.81 -14.72
N LEU A 105 11.17 -21.49 -14.86
CA LEU A 105 9.89 -20.88 -14.46
C LEU A 105 8.74 -21.40 -15.33
N GLU A 106 7.79 -22.05 -14.69
CA GLU A 106 6.52 -22.49 -15.26
C GLU A 106 5.41 -21.47 -14.98
N VAL A 107 5.47 -20.86 -13.78
CA VAL A 107 4.50 -19.86 -13.31
C VAL A 107 5.23 -18.67 -12.70
N LEU A 108 4.94 -17.47 -13.22
CA LEU A 108 5.33 -16.20 -12.66
C LEU A 108 4.10 -15.30 -12.62
N ARG A 109 3.65 -14.92 -11.42
CA ARG A 109 2.47 -14.08 -11.25
C ARG A 109 2.73 -12.94 -10.29
N VAL A 110 2.05 -11.81 -10.53
CA VAL A 110 2.12 -10.62 -9.65
C VAL A 110 0.73 -10.37 -9.08
N GLY A 111 0.64 -10.37 -7.77
CA GLY A 111 -0.56 -10.02 -7.03
C GLY A 111 -0.87 -8.52 -7.12
N ARG A 112 -2.05 -8.12 -6.65
CA ARG A 112 -2.48 -6.73 -6.69
C ARG A 112 -2.06 -5.97 -5.42
N PRO A 113 -1.90 -4.63 -5.51
CA PRO A 113 -1.67 -3.77 -4.36
C PRO A 113 -2.90 -3.71 -3.44
N LEU A 114 -2.85 -2.94 -2.35
CA LEU A 114 -3.89 -2.89 -1.34
C LEU A 114 -5.26 -2.47 -1.91
N VAL A 115 -5.29 -1.48 -2.81
CA VAL A 115 -6.49 -1.08 -3.57
C VAL A 115 -6.20 -1.14 -5.06
N TYR A 116 -7.00 -1.89 -5.80
CA TYR A 116 -6.82 -2.12 -7.23
C TYR A 116 -8.15 -2.27 -7.96
N TYR A 117 -8.98 -3.24 -7.61
CA TYR A 117 -10.27 -3.48 -8.22
C TYR A 117 -11.39 -2.66 -7.57
N MET A 118 -12.38 -2.29 -8.38
CA MET A 118 -13.49 -1.42 -8.01
C MET A 118 -14.86 -2.15 -7.96
N GLY A 119 -14.83 -3.48 -7.89
CA GLY A 119 -16.06 -4.29 -7.78
C GLY A 119 -16.83 -4.49 -9.09
N GLN A 120 -16.14 -4.44 -10.26
CA GLN A 120 -16.77 -4.70 -11.54
C GLN A 120 -16.47 -6.11 -12.03
N GLU A 121 -17.43 -6.71 -12.76
CA GLU A 121 -17.24 -7.95 -13.52
C GLU A 121 -16.66 -9.10 -12.70
N GLU A 122 -17.26 -9.39 -11.56
CA GLU A 122 -16.83 -10.45 -10.62
C GLU A 122 -15.52 -10.20 -9.89
N HIS A 123 -14.89 -9.02 -10.07
CA HIS A 123 -13.73 -8.62 -9.28
C HIS A 123 -14.19 -8.08 -7.90
N PRO A 124 -13.37 -8.24 -6.86
CA PRO A 124 -13.64 -7.65 -5.56
C PRO A 124 -13.66 -6.12 -5.64
N ASP A 125 -14.29 -5.49 -4.68
CA ASP A 125 -14.18 -4.07 -4.44
C ASP A 125 -13.16 -3.85 -3.32
N ASP A 126 -11.87 -3.71 -3.69
CA ASP A 126 -10.78 -3.57 -2.72
C ASP A 126 -10.94 -2.32 -1.85
N TYR A 127 -11.54 -1.25 -2.40
CA TYR A 127 -11.82 -0.02 -1.65
C TYR A 127 -12.90 -0.25 -0.59
N GLN A 128 -13.97 -0.98 -0.93
CA GLN A 128 -14.99 -1.32 0.04
C GLN A 128 -14.45 -2.25 1.13
N ILE A 129 -13.63 -3.22 0.75
CA ILE A 129 -12.96 -4.12 1.69
C ILE A 129 -12.09 -3.34 2.67
N LEU A 130 -11.30 -2.36 2.18
CA LEU A 130 -10.49 -1.48 3.02
C LEU A 130 -11.34 -0.66 3.99
N ILE A 131 -12.46 -0.10 3.52
CA ILE A 131 -13.39 0.67 4.34
C ILE A 131 -13.99 -0.22 5.43
N ASP A 132 -14.57 -1.36 5.06
CA ASP A 132 -15.34 -2.21 5.97
C ASP A 132 -14.45 -2.92 6.99
N ARG A 133 -13.27 -3.38 6.57
CA ARG A 133 -12.39 -4.15 7.44
C ARG A 133 -11.43 -3.31 8.26
N PHE A 134 -10.93 -2.21 7.71
CA PHE A 134 -9.90 -1.39 8.35
C PHE A 134 -10.42 -0.04 8.82
N ILE A 135 -10.93 0.83 7.93
CA ILE A 135 -11.25 2.22 8.31
C ILE A 135 -12.33 2.24 9.39
N GLN A 136 -13.36 1.41 9.27
CA GLN A 136 -14.41 1.32 10.30
C GLN A 136 -13.89 0.71 11.61
N SER A 137 -12.87 -0.15 11.57
CA SER A 137 -12.29 -0.76 12.77
C SER A 137 -11.52 0.25 13.66
N LEU A 138 -11.11 1.40 13.10
CA LEU A 138 -10.51 2.48 13.89
C LEU A 138 -11.49 3.10 14.88
N ASN A 139 -12.80 2.86 14.69
CA ASN A 139 -13.88 3.22 15.60
C ASN A 139 -13.87 4.70 16.05
N ILE A 140 -13.58 5.59 15.11
CA ILE A 140 -13.60 7.04 15.34
C ILE A 140 -15.06 7.51 15.47
N SER A 141 -15.35 8.31 16.51
CA SER A 141 -16.67 8.88 16.72
C SER A 141 -17.12 9.70 15.50
N LYS A 142 -18.43 9.68 15.19
CA LYS A 142 -18.99 10.51 14.11
C LYS A 142 -18.89 12.01 14.37
N ASP A 143 -18.71 12.41 15.64
CA ASP A 143 -18.51 13.81 16.03
C ASP A 143 -17.05 14.27 15.89
N ASP A 144 -16.11 13.30 15.73
CA ASP A 144 -14.70 13.55 15.49
C ASP A 144 -14.37 13.31 14.00
N GLY A 145 -13.32 13.98 13.52
CA GLY A 145 -12.80 13.78 12.17
C GLY A 145 -11.71 12.70 12.13
N LEU A 146 -11.64 11.96 11.04
CA LEU A 146 -10.48 11.13 10.70
C LEU A 146 -9.88 11.67 9.39
N LEU A 147 -8.68 12.21 9.46
CA LEU A 147 -7.90 12.57 8.28
C LEU A 147 -6.86 11.49 8.02
N MET A 148 -6.98 10.82 6.89
CA MET A 148 -6.01 9.82 6.44
C MET A 148 -5.16 10.41 5.32
N VAL A 149 -3.83 10.38 5.49
CA VAL A 149 -2.90 11.02 4.56
C VAL A 149 -2.02 9.98 3.88
N GLY A 150 -2.21 9.84 2.57
CA GLY A 150 -1.37 9.01 1.71
C GLY A 150 -0.16 9.75 1.18
N HIS A 151 0.72 9.03 0.47
CA HIS A 151 1.88 9.66 -0.15
C HIS A 151 1.47 10.57 -1.31
N GLY A 152 0.52 10.11 -2.12
CA GLY A 152 0.25 10.73 -3.41
C GLY A 152 1.25 10.29 -4.47
N GLY A 153 1.29 11.00 -5.58
CA GLY A 153 2.24 10.76 -6.65
C GLY A 153 1.75 11.23 -8.01
N LEU A 154 2.58 11.03 -9.01
CA LEU A 154 2.27 11.36 -10.40
C LEU A 154 1.42 10.26 -11.05
N GLY A 155 0.61 10.65 -12.02
CA GLY A 155 -0.12 9.70 -12.87
C GLY A 155 -1.46 9.22 -12.31
N SER A 156 -2.01 8.20 -12.97
CA SER A 156 -3.37 7.70 -12.72
C SER A 156 -3.56 7.04 -11.34
N GLY A 157 -2.50 6.53 -10.73
CA GLY A 157 -2.55 5.92 -9.40
C GLY A 157 -3.04 6.90 -8.32
N ASN A 158 -2.78 8.19 -8.50
CA ASN A 158 -3.23 9.23 -7.56
C ASN A 158 -4.76 9.36 -7.51
N SER A 159 -5.48 9.01 -8.58
CA SER A 159 -6.95 9.02 -8.62
C SER A 159 -7.59 8.05 -7.62
N SER A 160 -6.85 7.05 -7.16
CA SER A 160 -7.28 6.08 -6.15
C SER A 160 -7.69 6.75 -4.83
N TYR A 161 -7.01 7.81 -4.45
CA TYR A 161 -7.33 8.57 -3.23
C TYR A 161 -8.67 9.30 -3.36
N GLY A 162 -8.92 9.93 -4.51
CA GLY A 162 -10.22 10.56 -4.80
C GLY A 162 -11.36 9.53 -4.88
N TYR A 163 -11.11 8.36 -5.47
CA TYR A 163 -12.10 7.28 -5.49
C TYR A 163 -12.38 6.71 -4.11
N LEU A 164 -11.36 6.55 -3.26
CA LEU A 164 -11.55 6.15 -1.86
C LEU A 164 -12.42 7.18 -1.12
N GLN A 165 -12.17 8.49 -1.29
CA GLN A 165 -13.02 9.54 -0.71
C GLN A 165 -14.48 9.44 -1.19
N PHE A 166 -14.70 9.21 -2.49
CA PHE A 166 -16.05 9.00 -3.03
C PHE A 166 -16.74 7.79 -2.38
N LYS A 167 -16.03 6.67 -2.21
CA LYS A 167 -16.58 5.47 -1.56
C LYS A 167 -16.93 5.72 -0.09
N LEU A 168 -16.09 6.47 0.64
CA LEU A 168 -16.35 6.85 2.03
C LEU A 168 -17.63 7.67 2.17
N ILE A 169 -17.83 8.66 1.31
CA ILE A 169 -19.07 9.44 1.27
C ILE A 169 -20.26 8.55 0.99
N ARG A 170 -20.17 7.64 0.00
CA ARG A 170 -21.21 6.66 -0.34
C ARG A 170 -21.54 5.70 0.82
N ALA A 171 -20.55 5.38 1.65
CA ALA A 171 -20.71 4.57 2.86
C ALA A 171 -21.28 5.37 4.07
N GLY A 172 -21.55 6.68 3.90
CA GLY A 172 -22.03 7.54 4.98
C GLY A 172 -20.96 7.93 6.01
N LEU A 173 -19.68 7.71 5.68
CA LEU A 173 -18.53 8.09 6.52
C LEU A 173 -18.08 9.51 6.20
N THR A 174 -18.97 10.48 6.42
CA THR A 174 -18.74 11.90 6.10
C THR A 174 -17.76 12.59 7.06
N ASN A 175 -17.37 11.91 8.13
CA ASN A 175 -16.34 12.36 9.07
C ASN A 175 -14.93 11.84 8.71
N VAL A 176 -14.77 11.17 7.56
CA VAL A 176 -13.45 10.69 7.09
C VAL A 176 -13.02 11.46 5.85
N ARG A 177 -11.79 11.95 5.86
CA ARG A 177 -11.17 12.68 4.74
C ARG A 177 -9.89 12.01 4.30
N ILE A 178 -9.65 12.06 2.99
CA ILE A 178 -8.41 11.55 2.39
C ILE A 178 -7.64 12.74 1.82
N ALA A 179 -6.38 12.87 2.22
CA ALA A 179 -5.42 13.79 1.63
C ALA A 179 -4.15 13.04 1.21
N VAL A 180 -3.25 13.72 0.54
CA VAL A 180 -1.94 13.19 0.16
C VAL A 180 -0.85 14.23 0.40
N LEU A 181 0.39 13.76 0.62
CA LEU A 181 1.56 14.61 0.79
C LEU A 181 1.98 15.27 -0.53
N GLU A 182 1.92 14.49 -1.62
CA GLU A 182 2.31 14.95 -2.96
C GLU A 182 1.09 15.01 -3.88
N ASN A 183 0.85 16.15 -4.50
CA ASN A 183 -0.30 16.43 -5.36
C ASN A 183 -1.65 16.55 -4.62
N ALA A 184 -2.75 16.59 -5.35
CA ALA A 184 -4.10 16.70 -4.80
C ALA A 184 -4.69 15.32 -4.49
N PRO A 185 -5.60 15.21 -3.51
CA PRO A 185 -6.15 16.31 -2.70
C PRO A 185 -5.20 16.73 -1.56
N TYR A 186 -4.92 18.02 -1.47
CA TYR A 186 -4.10 18.56 -0.38
C TYR A 186 -4.88 18.63 0.93
N VAL A 187 -4.17 18.66 2.05
CA VAL A 187 -4.80 18.83 3.39
C VAL A 187 -5.63 20.10 3.45
N ALA A 188 -5.10 21.20 2.91
CA ALA A 188 -5.81 22.48 2.82
C ALA A 188 -7.12 22.40 2.03
N ASP A 189 -7.23 21.49 1.06
CA ASP A 189 -8.44 21.33 0.24
C ASP A 189 -9.55 20.54 0.96
N VAL A 190 -9.20 19.61 1.85
CA VAL A 190 -10.15 18.64 2.40
C VAL A 190 -10.38 18.78 3.92
N ALA A 191 -9.43 19.31 4.65
CA ALA A 191 -9.52 19.46 6.09
C ALA A 191 -9.90 20.89 6.52
N THR A 192 -9.36 21.91 5.86
CA THR A 192 -9.70 23.28 6.19
C THR A 192 -11.16 23.63 5.86
N PRO A 193 -11.68 23.37 4.63
CA PRO A 193 -13.10 23.52 4.33
C PRO A 193 -13.83 22.16 4.55
N TRP A 194 -13.84 21.68 5.79
CA TRP A 194 -14.43 20.36 6.09
C TRP A 194 -15.88 20.22 5.62
N GLU A 195 -16.63 21.31 5.67
CA GLU A 195 -18.07 21.36 5.38
C GLU A 195 -18.42 21.08 3.90
N TRP A 196 -17.52 21.35 2.96
CA TRP A 196 -17.82 21.22 1.52
C TRP A 196 -18.07 19.78 1.05
N LEU A 197 -17.64 18.79 1.84
CA LEU A 197 -17.92 17.38 1.61
C LEU A 197 -19.15 16.89 2.41
N ASP A 198 -20.08 17.76 2.72
CA ASP A 198 -21.35 17.45 3.43
C ASP A 198 -21.09 16.88 4.84
N GLY A 199 -20.04 17.34 5.52
CA GLY A 199 -19.70 16.96 6.87
C GLY A 199 -19.84 18.13 7.85
N LYS A 200 -20.26 17.81 9.07
CA LYS A 200 -20.18 18.79 10.17
C LYS A 200 -18.70 18.93 10.56
N ARG A 201 -18.21 20.17 10.68
CA ARG A 201 -16.85 20.46 11.11
C ARG A 201 -16.61 19.84 12.51
N PRO A 202 -15.65 18.91 12.67
CA PRO A 202 -15.30 18.36 13.97
C PRO A 202 -14.46 19.36 14.79
N ASN A 203 -14.41 19.18 16.10
CA ASN A 203 -13.43 19.88 16.93
C ASN A 203 -12.10 19.12 16.98
N THR A 204 -12.16 17.80 16.98
CA THR A 204 -11.00 16.91 17.08
C THR A 204 -10.81 16.18 15.75
N ILE A 205 -9.57 16.15 15.25
CA ILE A 205 -9.15 15.33 14.10
C ILE A 205 -8.15 14.27 14.56
N TYR A 206 -8.47 13.02 14.28
CA TYR A 206 -7.51 11.93 14.32
C TYR A 206 -6.72 11.94 12.99
N LEU A 207 -5.41 12.14 13.07
CA LEU A 207 -4.51 12.16 11.92
C LEU A 207 -3.82 10.81 11.77
N HIS A 208 -4.10 10.09 10.67
CA HIS A 208 -3.60 8.75 10.43
C HIS A 208 -2.85 8.68 9.08
N PRO A 209 -1.63 8.14 9.03
CA PRO A 209 -0.94 7.89 7.76
C PRO A 209 -1.64 6.78 6.96
N LEU A 210 -1.97 7.04 5.71
CA LEU A 210 -2.44 6.04 4.74
C LEU A 210 -1.25 5.50 3.94
N LEU A 211 -0.23 5.05 4.68
CA LEU A 211 1.06 4.59 4.20
C LEU A 211 1.34 3.20 4.77
N LEU A 212 1.92 2.30 3.97
CA LEU A 212 2.34 0.99 4.48
C LEU A 212 3.32 1.15 5.64
N VAL A 213 4.33 1.98 5.44
CA VAL A 213 5.41 2.26 6.38
C VAL A 213 5.50 3.76 6.62
N LEU A 214 5.56 4.14 7.87
CA LEU A 214 5.83 5.51 8.26
C LEU A 214 7.35 5.70 8.40
N GLY A 215 7.99 6.13 7.30
CA GLY A 215 9.43 6.46 7.28
C GLY A 215 9.70 7.88 7.80
N ASP A 216 10.99 8.25 7.98
CA ASP A 216 11.40 9.53 8.56
C ASP A 216 10.77 10.75 7.90
N HIS A 217 10.74 10.80 6.55
CA HIS A 217 10.15 11.93 5.83
C HIS A 217 8.67 12.08 6.15
N ALA A 218 7.89 10.99 5.94
CA ALA A 218 6.47 11.02 6.21
C ALA A 218 6.14 11.26 7.70
N GLN A 219 7.00 10.80 8.61
CA GLN A 219 6.88 11.11 10.04
C GLN A 219 7.03 12.60 10.30
N ASN A 220 8.01 13.25 9.68
CA ASN A 220 8.24 14.69 9.83
C ASN A 220 7.13 15.50 9.16
N ASP A 221 6.74 15.13 7.93
CA ASP A 221 5.68 15.83 7.19
C ASP A 221 4.32 15.76 7.92
N LEU A 222 4.02 14.62 8.56
CA LEU A 222 2.74 14.43 9.27
C LEU A 222 2.77 14.99 10.69
N PHE A 223 3.84 14.69 11.45
CA PHE A 223 3.87 14.83 12.91
C PHE A 223 5.08 15.62 13.42
N GLY A 224 5.88 16.20 12.53
CA GLY A 224 7.07 16.97 12.90
C GLY A 224 6.76 18.29 13.58
N ASP A 225 7.80 18.89 14.17
CA ASP A 225 7.71 20.17 14.88
C ASP A 225 7.76 21.39 13.93
N GLU A 226 8.04 21.16 12.63
CA GLU A 226 8.11 22.24 11.61
C GLU A 226 6.74 22.85 11.37
N GLU A 227 6.71 24.16 11.04
CA GLU A 227 5.47 24.90 10.82
C GLU A 227 4.58 24.33 9.71
N ASP A 228 5.20 23.71 8.70
CA ASP A 228 4.54 23.09 7.54
C ASP A 228 4.16 21.62 7.75
N SER A 229 4.34 21.06 8.95
CA SER A 229 3.81 19.74 9.27
C SER A 229 2.28 19.74 9.32
N ILE A 230 1.66 18.63 8.90
CA ILE A 230 0.19 18.54 8.85
C ILE A 230 -0.44 18.71 10.24
N VAL A 231 0.20 18.21 11.28
CA VAL A 231 -0.30 18.41 12.66
C VAL A 231 -0.38 19.88 13.04
N ASN A 232 0.62 20.69 12.65
CA ASN A 232 0.65 22.12 12.91
C ASN A 232 -0.32 22.88 12.01
N GLU A 233 -0.41 22.57 10.72
CA GLU A 233 -1.40 23.13 9.78
C GLU A 233 -2.83 22.97 10.30
N LEU A 234 -3.17 21.76 10.78
CA LEU A 234 -4.49 21.49 11.36
C LEU A 234 -4.73 22.22 12.67
N ALA A 235 -3.72 22.33 13.53
CA ALA A 235 -3.81 23.06 14.80
C ALA A 235 -4.03 24.58 14.54
N GLU A 236 -3.34 25.17 13.58
CA GLU A 236 -3.54 26.55 13.14
C GLU A 236 -4.94 26.79 12.55
N ALA A 237 -5.50 25.78 11.87
CA ALA A 237 -6.88 25.80 11.39
C ALA A 237 -7.91 25.66 12.53
N GLY A 238 -7.46 25.49 13.79
CA GLY A 238 -8.30 25.48 14.99
C GLY A 238 -8.84 24.11 15.36
N TYR A 239 -8.21 23.02 14.94
CA TYR A 239 -8.54 21.65 15.34
C TYR A 239 -7.70 21.20 16.54
N GLU A 240 -8.28 20.38 17.42
CA GLU A 240 -7.52 19.50 18.31
C GLU A 240 -7.04 18.30 17.50
N VAL A 241 -5.72 18.10 17.38
CA VAL A 241 -5.17 16.99 16.57
C VAL A 241 -4.73 15.84 17.47
N LYS A 242 -5.19 14.64 17.16
CA LYS A 242 -4.79 13.39 17.81
C LYS A 242 -4.04 12.50 16.81
N PRO A 243 -2.71 12.47 16.87
CA PRO A 243 -1.92 11.65 15.95
C PRO A 243 -2.10 10.15 16.24
N ILE A 244 -2.30 9.37 15.17
CA ILE A 244 -2.20 7.90 15.17
C ILE A 244 -0.90 7.54 14.44
N ASN A 245 0.16 7.39 15.22
CA ASN A 245 1.51 7.15 14.70
C ASN A 245 1.74 5.65 14.44
N ALA A 246 1.03 5.11 13.45
CA ALA A 246 1.13 3.72 13.04
C ALA A 246 1.02 3.58 11.51
N GLY A 247 1.91 2.82 10.90
CA GLY A 247 1.79 2.49 9.48
C GLY A 247 0.76 1.37 9.24
N LEU A 248 0.27 1.26 8.02
CA LEU A 248 -0.75 0.25 7.68
C LEU A 248 -0.27 -1.19 7.91
N GLY A 249 1.03 -1.45 7.76
CA GLY A 249 1.62 -2.78 7.94
C GLY A 249 1.53 -3.32 9.37
N GLU A 250 1.31 -2.46 10.37
CA GLU A 250 1.16 -2.86 11.78
C GLU A 250 -0.21 -3.52 12.06
N TYR A 251 -1.20 -3.28 11.21
CA TYR A 251 -2.55 -3.79 11.42
C TYR A 251 -2.73 -5.18 10.83
N GLU A 252 -3.07 -6.17 11.67
CA GLU A 252 -3.30 -7.55 11.24
C GLU A 252 -4.35 -7.65 10.13
N VAL A 253 -5.38 -6.80 10.17
CA VAL A 253 -6.42 -6.74 9.14
C VAL A 253 -5.86 -6.34 7.77
N ILE A 254 -4.86 -5.47 7.72
CA ILE A 254 -4.17 -5.08 6.48
C ILE A 254 -3.26 -6.23 5.99
N GLN A 255 -2.55 -6.87 6.91
CA GLN A 255 -1.74 -8.06 6.60
C GLN A 255 -2.62 -9.18 6.01
N ASP A 256 -3.82 -9.38 6.55
CA ASP A 256 -4.81 -10.33 6.04
C ASP A 256 -5.36 -9.95 4.66
N ILE A 257 -5.53 -8.66 4.36
CA ILE A 257 -5.92 -8.22 3.01
C ILE A 257 -4.81 -8.57 2.01
N PHE A 258 -3.53 -8.29 2.31
CA PHE A 258 -2.42 -8.68 1.44
C PHE A 258 -2.31 -10.20 1.28
N ARG A 259 -2.50 -10.96 2.36
CA ARG A 259 -2.54 -12.43 2.30
C ARG A 259 -3.66 -12.93 1.39
N GLN A 260 -4.85 -12.31 1.43
CA GLN A 260 -5.95 -12.65 0.51
C GLN A 260 -5.60 -12.33 -0.94
N HIS A 261 -4.98 -11.15 -1.20
CA HIS A 261 -4.55 -10.77 -2.55
C HIS A 261 -3.50 -11.75 -3.12
N LEU A 262 -2.59 -12.23 -2.25
CA LEU A 262 -1.64 -13.27 -2.61
C LEU A 262 -2.35 -14.59 -2.92
N GLN A 263 -3.32 -15.00 -2.12
CA GLN A 263 -4.10 -16.22 -2.37
C GLN A 263 -4.82 -16.15 -3.72
N ASP A 264 -5.48 -15.02 -4.00
CA ASP A 264 -6.15 -14.78 -5.28
C ASP A 264 -5.15 -14.88 -6.47
N CYS A 265 -3.91 -14.42 -6.27
CA CYS A 265 -2.83 -14.53 -7.26
C CYS A 265 -2.37 -15.98 -7.45
N ILE A 266 -2.22 -16.75 -6.37
CA ILE A 266 -1.85 -18.18 -6.41
C ILE A 266 -2.94 -18.96 -7.17
N ASP A 267 -4.20 -18.68 -6.88
CA ASP A 267 -5.36 -19.38 -7.44
C ASP A 267 -5.74 -18.91 -8.86
N ASP A 268 -5.08 -17.86 -9.39
CA ASP A 268 -5.37 -17.26 -10.71
C ASP A 268 -6.85 -16.86 -10.88
N LEU A 269 -7.45 -16.28 -9.82
CA LEU A 269 -8.91 -16.11 -9.75
C LEU A 269 -9.48 -15.16 -10.79
N TYR A 270 -8.71 -14.16 -11.27
CA TYR A 270 -9.24 -13.10 -12.12
C TYR A 270 -8.85 -13.26 -13.60
N GLY A 271 -8.33 -14.41 -13.98
CA GLY A 271 -8.09 -14.83 -15.36
C GLY A 271 -7.35 -13.78 -16.19
N LYS A 272 -7.90 -13.41 -17.37
CA LYS A 272 -7.27 -12.48 -18.32
C LYS A 272 -7.11 -11.05 -17.80
N ARG A 273 -7.78 -10.66 -16.71
CA ARG A 273 -7.73 -9.32 -16.09
C ARG A 273 -6.89 -9.29 -14.83
N SER A 274 -6.25 -10.38 -14.50
CA SER A 274 -5.30 -10.42 -13.40
C SER A 274 -4.15 -9.44 -13.62
N PRO A 275 -3.61 -8.80 -12.58
CA PRO A 275 -2.50 -7.84 -12.70
C PRO A 275 -1.26 -8.38 -13.40
N HIS A 276 -1.01 -9.69 -13.29
CA HIS A 276 0.13 -10.36 -13.93
C HIS A 276 -0.05 -10.58 -15.44
N ARG A 277 -1.24 -10.39 -16.00
CA ARG A 277 -1.46 -10.53 -17.43
C ARG A 277 -1.13 -9.24 -18.18
N PRO A 278 -0.53 -9.31 -19.37
CA PRO A 278 -0.30 -8.11 -20.16
C PRO A 278 -1.62 -7.37 -20.39
N ALA A 279 -1.55 -6.04 -20.40
CA ALA A 279 -2.67 -5.23 -20.82
C ALA A 279 -3.21 -5.75 -22.16
N ILE A 280 -4.53 -5.73 -22.34
CA ILE A 280 -5.20 -6.21 -23.56
C ILE A 280 -4.40 -5.69 -24.77
N PRO A 281 -3.92 -6.58 -25.68
CA PRO A 281 -3.15 -6.14 -26.84
C PRO A 281 -3.99 -5.10 -27.59
N ASN A 282 -3.35 -3.98 -27.93
CA ASN A 282 -3.94 -2.85 -28.59
C ASN A 282 -5.07 -3.26 -29.54
N ILE A 283 -6.27 -2.77 -29.25
CA ILE A 283 -7.33 -2.74 -30.23
C ILE A 283 -6.79 -1.88 -31.39
N LYS A 284 -6.42 -2.54 -32.49
CA LYS A 284 -6.06 -1.85 -33.72
C LYS A 284 -7.27 -1.17 -34.32
#